data_52960dbbdefe4b1f54703004e7398d5f
#
_entry.id   52960dbbdefe4b1f54703004e7398d5f
#
_cell.length_a   1.000
_cell.length_b   1.000
_cell.length_c   1.000
_cell.angle_alpha   90.00
_cell.angle_beta   90.00
_cell.angle_gamma   90.00
#
_symmetry.space_group_name_H-M   'P 1'
#
loop_
_entity.id
_entity.type
_entity.pdbx_description
1 polymer ?
#
loop_
_entity_poly.entity_id
_entity_poly.type
_entity_poly.pdbx_seq_one_letter_code
_entity_poly.pdbx_strand_id
1 'polypeptide(L)'
;MQSVYFNRSPRFIRWIVLLAIVILPQAASAQWHATVGAQSANMGRQALAFLPNEIWIHEGDTITWKFNAGEIHTVSFLATSPTAQLRPAFSDGCPGFSSDPAWFDGSACVSTPPLVKGSTFTVRFPAAGNFKLVCLVHPDMTGVVHVLELSKPLPHTQYFYDEEAEAQTRALLSDSDREDNEDGLSAVHHSDEGQVIVGGGEISTNPGGASTLSIMRFVGHTPVIHAGQTVEWGTDDPEDPHTITFGTEPAGDPFPPSGNVTMDADGARHAIINSTSDSVHSGFIFAAPQDRTGLVQSPLSVTRFRVTFTHPGTYPYICALHDTLGMKGKVVVLP
;
A
#
# COMPACT_ATOMS: atom_id res chain seq x y z
N MET A 1 82.09 -68.75 27.55
CA MET A 1 80.66 -68.55 27.78
C MET A 1 80.35 -67.11 27.46
N GLN A 2 79.85 -66.83 26.23
CA GLN A 2 79.44 -65.47 25.76
C GLN A 2 77.94 -65.48 25.70
N SER A 3 77.30 -64.55 26.48
CA SER A 3 75.84 -64.32 26.48
C SER A 3 75.49 -63.27 25.46
N VAL A 4 74.64 -63.65 24.51
CA VAL A 4 74.11 -62.73 23.43
C VAL A 4 72.80 -62.17 23.93
N TYR A 5 72.78 -60.85 24.14
CA TYR A 5 71.53 -60.09 24.41
C TYR A 5 70.85 -59.68 23.13
N PHE A 6 69.64 -60.19 22.94
CA PHE A 6 68.74 -59.72 21.87
C PHE A 6 67.97 -58.48 22.34
N ASN A 7 68.27 -57.37 21.72
CA ASN A 7 67.53 -56.08 21.95
C ASN A 7 66.30 -56.06 21.02
N ARG A 8 65.09 -56.17 21.57
CA ARG A 8 63.80 -56.00 20.89
C ARG A 8 63.31 -54.58 21.12
N SER A 9 63.39 -53.75 20.10
CA SER A 9 62.78 -52.43 20.08
C SER A 9 61.24 -52.53 19.89
N PRO A 10 60.42 -51.80 20.65
CA PRO A 10 58.94 -51.79 20.50
C PRO A 10 58.53 -51.02 19.22
N ARG A 11 57.78 -51.70 18.34
CA ARG A 11 57.11 -51.09 17.19
C ARG A 11 55.93 -50.32 17.69
N PHE A 12 55.97 -48.93 17.73
CA PHE A 12 54.84 -48.06 17.94
C PHE A 12 54.00 -48.06 16.64
N ILE A 13 52.80 -48.71 16.69
CA ILE A 13 51.77 -48.61 15.65
C ILE A 13 51.10 -47.24 15.86
N ARG A 14 51.42 -46.28 14.98
CA ARG A 14 50.70 -44.99 14.91
C ARG A 14 49.36 -45.25 14.26
N TRP A 15 48.26 -45.19 15.05
CA TRP A 15 46.91 -45.09 14.51
C TRP A 15 46.69 -43.69 13.93
N ILE A 16 46.62 -43.57 12.61
CA ILE A 16 46.18 -42.35 11.97
C ILE A 16 44.65 -42.38 11.99
N VAL A 17 44.06 -41.58 12.91
CA VAL A 17 42.62 -41.31 12.93
C VAL A 17 42.35 -40.34 11.80
N LEU A 18 41.82 -40.84 10.67
CA LEU A 18 41.27 -40.02 9.61
C LEU A 18 39.96 -39.44 10.10
N LEU A 19 39.97 -38.15 10.47
CA LEU A 19 38.78 -37.37 10.76
C LEU A 19 38.10 -37.05 9.41
N ALA A 20 37.07 -37.82 9.05
CA ALA A 20 36.22 -37.49 7.91
C ALA A 20 35.39 -36.24 8.26
N ILE A 21 35.79 -35.08 7.75
CA ILE A 21 34.97 -33.86 7.79
C ILE A 21 33.80 -34.11 6.85
N VAL A 22 32.64 -34.42 7.40
CA VAL A 22 31.37 -34.43 6.65
C VAL A 22 31.01 -32.98 6.40
N ILE A 23 31.34 -32.47 5.21
CA ILE A 23 30.84 -31.20 4.72
C ILE A 23 29.38 -31.46 4.37
N LEU A 24 28.45 -31.15 5.27
CA LEU A 24 27.04 -31.07 4.95
C LEU A 24 26.87 -29.92 3.96
N PRO A 25 26.23 -30.14 2.80
CA PRO A 25 25.91 -29.04 1.91
C PRO A 25 25.02 -28.07 2.68
N GLN A 26 25.50 -26.86 2.92
CA GLN A 26 24.63 -25.79 3.35
C GLN A 26 23.65 -25.56 2.21
N ALA A 27 22.36 -25.76 2.44
CA ALA A 27 21.34 -25.37 1.50
C ALA A 27 21.53 -23.87 1.21
N ALA A 28 21.82 -23.55 -0.06
CA ALA A 28 21.95 -22.16 -0.47
C ALA A 28 20.57 -21.50 -0.26
N SER A 29 20.53 -20.37 0.46
CA SER A 29 19.29 -19.60 0.61
C SER A 29 18.81 -19.16 -0.76
N ALA A 30 17.53 -19.39 -1.05
CA ALA A 30 16.93 -18.92 -2.30
C ALA A 30 16.55 -17.43 -2.18
N GLN A 31 16.51 -16.78 -3.36
CA GLN A 31 15.99 -15.42 -3.51
C GLN A 31 14.66 -15.48 -4.26
N TRP A 32 13.64 -14.94 -3.65
CA TRP A 32 12.29 -14.84 -4.18
C TRP A 32 11.97 -13.39 -4.50
N HIS A 33 11.04 -13.19 -5.44
CA HIS A 33 10.62 -11.86 -5.88
C HIS A 33 9.10 -11.72 -5.78
N ALA A 34 8.67 -10.52 -5.41
CA ALA A 34 7.26 -10.12 -5.40
C ALA A 34 7.15 -8.64 -5.77
N THR A 35 5.92 -8.20 -6.02
CA THR A 35 5.64 -6.83 -6.42
C THR A 35 4.75 -6.16 -5.37
N VAL A 36 4.93 -4.86 -5.16
CA VAL A 36 4.09 -4.00 -4.34
C VAL A 36 3.39 -2.99 -5.23
N GLY A 37 2.08 -3.06 -5.25
CA GLY A 37 1.24 -2.24 -6.11
C GLY A 37 1.41 -2.51 -7.59
N ALA A 38 0.41 -2.10 -8.35
CA ALA A 38 0.43 -1.99 -9.79
C ALA A 38 -0.42 -0.80 -10.22
N GLN A 39 -0.28 -0.36 -11.47
CA GLN A 39 -1.03 0.79 -11.96
C GLN A 39 -1.37 0.68 -13.44
N SER A 40 -2.43 1.34 -13.87
CA SER A 40 -2.75 1.53 -15.28
C SER A 40 -1.73 2.45 -15.97
N ALA A 41 -1.70 2.42 -17.30
CA ALA A 41 -0.77 3.23 -18.09
C ALA A 41 -0.94 4.74 -17.86
N ASN A 42 -2.16 5.19 -17.61
CA ASN A 42 -2.48 6.59 -17.30
C ASN A 42 -2.40 6.93 -15.81
N MET A 43 -1.96 5.97 -14.96
CA MET A 43 -1.86 6.08 -13.50
C MET A 43 -3.19 6.39 -12.78
N GLY A 44 -4.30 6.36 -13.48
CA GLY A 44 -5.62 6.65 -12.89
C GLY A 44 -6.16 5.54 -12.02
N ARG A 45 -5.62 4.33 -12.15
CA ARG A 45 -5.99 3.15 -11.38
C ARG A 45 -4.76 2.63 -10.69
N GLN A 46 -4.87 2.45 -9.38
CA GLN A 46 -3.84 1.94 -8.52
C GLN A 46 -4.33 0.63 -7.88
N ALA A 47 -3.62 -0.46 -8.09
CA ALA A 47 -3.84 -1.70 -7.36
C ALA A 47 -3.05 -1.66 -6.06
N LEU A 48 -3.72 -1.49 -4.96
CA LEU A 48 -3.14 -1.50 -3.62
C LEU A 48 -3.04 -2.96 -3.16
N ALA A 49 -1.96 -3.61 -3.52
CA ALA A 49 -1.81 -5.06 -3.38
C ALA A 49 -0.35 -5.48 -3.21
N PHE A 50 -0.12 -6.56 -2.45
CA PHE A 50 1.08 -7.38 -2.58
C PHE A 50 0.83 -8.44 -3.64
N LEU A 51 1.73 -8.62 -4.59
CA LEU A 51 1.52 -9.42 -5.79
C LEU A 51 2.68 -10.42 -6.02
N PRO A 52 2.45 -11.73 -5.81
CA PRO A 52 1.24 -12.29 -5.23
C PRO A 52 1.14 -11.95 -3.73
N ASN A 53 -0.06 -12.04 -3.18
CA ASN A 53 -0.28 -11.75 -1.77
C ASN A 53 -0.03 -12.95 -0.83
N GLU A 54 0.30 -14.11 -1.36
CA GLU A 54 0.62 -15.32 -0.61
C GLU A 54 1.83 -16.03 -1.20
N ILE A 55 2.88 -16.28 -0.38
CA ILE A 55 4.15 -16.87 -0.82
C ILE A 55 4.62 -17.89 0.19
N TRP A 56 5.10 -19.06 -0.30
CA TRP A 56 5.78 -20.10 0.49
C TRP A 56 7.27 -20.10 0.15
N ILE A 57 8.11 -20.04 1.18
CA ILE A 57 9.57 -20.06 1.09
C ILE A 57 10.15 -20.99 2.16
N HIS A 58 11.45 -21.25 2.15
CA HIS A 58 12.14 -21.94 3.25
C HIS A 58 12.74 -20.96 4.25
N GLU A 59 12.95 -21.45 5.48
CA GLU A 59 13.78 -20.76 6.46
C GLU A 59 15.18 -20.46 5.90
N GLY A 60 15.65 -19.23 6.12
CA GLY A 60 16.90 -18.74 5.55
C GLY A 60 16.77 -18.04 4.19
N ASP A 61 15.66 -18.20 3.48
CA ASP A 61 15.42 -17.52 2.21
C ASP A 61 15.17 -16.02 2.37
N THR A 62 15.21 -15.31 1.24
CA THR A 62 14.89 -13.89 1.14
C THR A 62 13.77 -13.65 0.14
N ILE A 63 12.96 -12.61 0.40
CA ILE A 63 12.03 -12.06 -0.59
C ILE A 63 12.44 -10.61 -0.86
N THR A 64 12.53 -10.25 -2.15
CA THR A 64 12.71 -8.87 -2.58
C THR A 64 11.41 -8.37 -3.19
N TRP A 65 10.80 -7.37 -2.56
CA TRP A 65 9.63 -6.66 -3.09
C TRP A 65 10.07 -5.50 -3.96
N LYS A 66 9.49 -5.41 -5.17
CA LYS A 66 9.67 -4.29 -6.10
C LYS A 66 8.40 -3.46 -6.14
N PHE A 67 8.52 -2.17 -5.86
CA PHE A 67 7.40 -1.23 -5.90
C PHE A 67 7.11 -0.82 -7.35
N ASN A 68 5.85 -1.00 -7.79
CA ASN A 68 5.41 -0.81 -9.17
C ASN A 68 4.27 0.19 -9.35
N ALA A 69 3.76 0.76 -8.26
CA ALA A 69 2.71 1.77 -8.26
C ALA A 69 3.27 3.17 -8.02
N GLY A 70 2.60 4.20 -8.54
CA GLY A 70 2.86 5.60 -8.20
C GLY A 70 2.31 5.97 -6.83
N GLU A 71 1.29 5.23 -6.36
CA GLU A 71 0.79 5.33 -4.99
C GLU A 71 1.83 4.82 -4.00
N ILE A 72 1.84 5.41 -2.80
CA ILE A 72 2.80 5.09 -1.74
C ILE A 72 2.41 3.81 -1.01
N HIS A 73 3.37 2.95 -0.73
CA HIS A 73 3.16 1.72 0.03
C HIS A 73 4.27 1.47 1.03
N THR A 74 3.99 0.62 2.02
CA THR A 74 5.02 0.03 2.88
C THR A 74 5.02 -1.49 2.75
N VAL A 75 6.18 -2.10 2.96
CA VAL A 75 6.32 -3.54 3.25
C VAL A 75 6.58 -3.66 4.73
N SER A 76 5.62 -4.21 5.47
CA SER A 76 5.70 -4.24 6.92
C SER A 76 5.29 -5.60 7.50
N PHE A 77 6.08 -6.09 8.44
CA PHE A 77 5.83 -7.27 9.25
C PHE A 77 5.80 -6.84 10.71
N LEU A 78 4.65 -6.98 11.35
CA LEU A 78 4.51 -6.62 12.76
C LEU A 78 5.01 -7.75 13.64
N ALA A 79 5.57 -7.43 14.82
CA ALA A 79 5.95 -8.44 15.77
C ALA A 79 4.77 -9.36 16.13
N THR A 80 5.02 -10.65 16.26
CA THR A 80 4.01 -11.62 16.68
C THR A 80 3.65 -11.36 18.14
N SER A 81 2.55 -10.64 18.36
CA SER A 81 1.98 -10.38 19.67
C SER A 81 0.55 -10.93 19.71
N PRO A 82 0.11 -11.54 20.83
CA PRO A 82 -1.29 -11.93 20.99
C PRO A 82 -2.27 -10.73 20.93
N THR A 83 -1.76 -9.50 21.02
CA THR A 83 -2.51 -8.26 20.90
C THR A 83 -2.36 -7.61 19.52
N ALA A 84 -1.82 -8.32 18.51
CA ALA A 84 -1.67 -7.79 17.17
C ALA A 84 -3.02 -7.29 16.64
N GLN A 85 -3.05 -6.03 16.24
CA GLN A 85 -4.25 -5.42 15.68
C GLN A 85 -4.58 -6.03 14.32
N LEU A 86 -5.86 -6.25 14.06
CA LEU A 86 -6.32 -6.75 12.77
C LEU A 86 -6.09 -5.73 11.64
N ARG A 87 -6.15 -4.44 11.97
CA ARG A 87 -5.90 -3.30 11.08
C ARG A 87 -4.95 -2.33 11.78
N PRO A 88 -3.63 -2.43 11.57
CA PRO A 88 -2.69 -1.49 12.16
C PRO A 88 -2.83 -0.12 11.50
N ALA A 89 -2.84 0.93 12.31
CA ALA A 89 -2.65 2.28 11.82
C ALA A 89 -1.18 2.54 11.48
N PHE A 90 -0.91 3.53 10.65
CA PHE A 90 0.45 3.98 10.35
C PHE A 90 1.23 4.33 11.63
N SER A 91 0.55 4.92 12.62
CA SER A 91 1.10 5.26 13.94
C SER A 91 1.38 4.06 14.84
N ASP A 92 0.70 2.92 14.62
CA ASP A 92 0.84 1.70 15.41
C ASP A 92 1.87 0.73 14.80
N GLY A 93 2.53 1.16 13.73
CA GLY A 93 3.55 0.42 13.02
C GLY A 93 4.82 0.24 13.83
N CYS A 94 5.88 0.00 13.12
CA CYS A 94 7.20 -0.19 13.70
C CYS A 94 7.72 1.10 14.35
N PRO A 95 8.51 1.01 15.43
CA PRO A 95 9.10 2.17 16.10
C PRO A 95 10.14 2.91 15.24
N GLY A 96 10.32 2.52 13.98
CA GLY A 96 11.23 3.11 13.01
C GLY A 96 11.26 2.28 11.73
N PHE A 97 12.01 2.78 10.74
CA PHE A 97 12.19 2.08 9.48
C PHE A 97 13.39 1.15 9.54
N SER A 98 13.28 0.00 8.88
CA SER A 98 14.32 -1.02 8.88
C SER A 98 15.37 -0.76 7.81
N SER A 99 16.60 -1.27 8.03
CA SER A 99 17.63 -1.31 6.99
C SER A 99 17.24 -2.29 5.87
N ASP A 100 17.79 -2.09 4.67
CA ASP A 100 17.68 -3.03 3.54
C ASP A 100 19.05 -3.70 3.30
N PRO A 101 19.18 -5.04 3.40
CA PRO A 101 18.14 -6.00 3.73
C PRO A 101 17.78 -6.02 5.23
N ALA A 102 16.51 -6.31 5.52
CA ALA A 102 16.00 -6.56 6.87
C ALA A 102 15.99 -8.06 7.22
N TRP A 103 15.81 -8.36 8.52
CA TRP A 103 15.67 -9.72 9.06
C TRP A 103 14.39 -9.78 9.85
N PHE A 104 13.54 -10.78 9.56
CA PHE A 104 12.27 -10.95 10.25
C PHE A 104 12.07 -12.40 10.71
N ASP A 105 11.98 -12.59 12.02
CA ASP A 105 11.71 -13.88 12.69
C ASP A 105 10.43 -13.83 13.56
N GLY A 106 9.68 -12.74 13.49
CA GLY A 106 8.50 -12.50 14.31
C GLY A 106 8.77 -11.80 15.65
N SER A 107 10.01 -11.67 16.09
CA SER A 107 10.34 -11.10 17.41
C SER A 107 10.26 -9.56 17.44
N ALA A 108 10.57 -8.91 16.34
CA ALA A 108 10.56 -7.46 16.21
C ALA A 108 9.90 -7.04 14.91
N CYS A 109 9.36 -5.83 14.89
CA CYS A 109 8.75 -5.26 13.72
C CYS A 109 9.79 -4.92 12.65
N VAL A 110 9.43 -5.13 11.37
CA VAL A 110 10.19 -4.72 10.18
C VAL A 110 9.27 -3.87 9.31
N SER A 111 9.72 -2.68 8.89
CA SER A 111 8.94 -1.81 7.98
C SER A 111 9.83 -0.93 7.13
N THR A 112 9.39 -0.68 5.89
CA THR A 112 9.92 0.40 5.07
C THR A 112 9.32 1.76 5.46
N PRO A 113 9.95 2.89 5.10
CA PRO A 113 9.20 4.13 4.90
C PRO A 113 8.17 3.96 3.78
N PRO A 114 7.23 4.91 3.58
CA PRO A 114 6.42 4.97 2.38
C PRO A 114 7.30 5.04 1.13
N LEU A 115 7.12 4.09 0.20
CA LEU A 115 7.91 3.94 -1.02
C LEU A 115 6.99 3.90 -2.24
N VAL A 116 7.52 4.33 -3.38
CA VAL A 116 6.83 4.37 -4.67
C VAL A 116 7.60 3.58 -5.74
N LYS A 117 7.04 3.50 -6.92
CA LYS A 117 7.59 2.85 -8.10
C LYS A 117 9.10 3.09 -8.30
N GLY A 118 9.81 1.99 -8.51
CA GLY A 118 11.25 1.96 -8.72
C GLY A 118 12.05 1.61 -7.47
N SER A 119 11.44 1.65 -6.29
CA SER A 119 12.06 1.22 -5.04
C SER A 119 12.05 -0.32 -4.92
N THR A 120 12.93 -0.84 -4.08
CA THR A 120 12.97 -2.27 -3.69
C THR A 120 13.19 -2.37 -2.19
N PHE A 121 12.75 -3.50 -1.62
CA PHE A 121 13.05 -3.85 -0.23
C PHE A 121 13.18 -5.35 -0.06
N THR A 122 14.20 -5.79 0.63
CA THR A 122 14.52 -7.21 0.83
C THR A 122 14.39 -7.59 2.29
N VAL A 123 13.68 -8.70 2.56
CA VAL A 123 13.59 -9.28 3.91
C VAL A 123 14.08 -10.72 3.87
N ARG A 124 14.93 -11.08 4.82
CA ARG A 124 15.35 -12.44 5.10
C ARG A 124 14.52 -13.04 6.23
N PHE A 125 14.13 -14.30 6.08
CA PHE A 125 13.32 -15.05 7.04
C PHE A 125 14.12 -16.19 7.66
N PRO A 126 14.79 -15.98 8.79
CA PRO A 126 15.69 -16.97 9.39
C PRO A 126 14.97 -18.11 10.11
N ALA A 127 13.67 -18.01 10.35
CA ALA A 127 12.88 -18.98 11.11
C ALA A 127 11.59 -19.35 10.40
N ALA A 128 11.16 -20.61 10.52
CA ALA A 128 9.88 -21.09 10.02
C ALA A 128 8.71 -20.42 10.77
N GLY A 129 7.60 -20.17 10.06
CA GLY A 129 6.40 -19.53 10.60
C GLY A 129 5.44 -19.05 9.52
N ASN A 130 4.28 -18.51 9.93
CA ASN A 130 3.34 -17.84 9.05
C ASN A 130 3.28 -16.37 9.46
N PHE A 131 3.69 -15.51 8.56
CA PHE A 131 3.90 -14.10 8.86
C PHE A 131 2.96 -13.23 8.04
N LYS A 132 2.14 -12.44 8.72
CA LYS A 132 1.25 -11.47 8.09
C LYS A 132 2.08 -10.31 7.54
N LEU A 133 1.87 -10.01 6.25
CA LEU A 133 2.41 -8.85 5.55
C LEU A 133 1.33 -7.78 5.47
N VAL A 134 1.67 -6.53 5.77
CA VAL A 134 0.72 -5.42 5.79
C VAL A 134 1.33 -4.16 5.15
N CYS A 135 0.48 -3.34 4.54
CA CYS A 135 0.79 -1.96 4.24
C CYS A 135 0.28 -1.07 5.39
N LEU A 136 1.13 -0.22 5.95
CA LEU A 136 0.73 0.69 7.04
C LEU A 136 -0.01 1.94 6.55
N VAL A 137 0.03 2.22 5.24
CA VAL A 137 -0.70 3.31 4.60
C VAL A 137 -2.13 2.86 4.25
N HIS A 138 -2.26 1.62 3.73
CA HIS A 138 -3.52 1.06 3.23
C HIS A 138 -3.95 -0.12 4.10
N PRO A 139 -4.90 0.06 5.03
CA PRO A 139 -5.30 -0.97 6.00
C PRO A 139 -5.80 -2.27 5.39
N ASP A 140 -6.43 -2.23 4.22
CA ASP A 140 -6.97 -3.41 3.52
C ASP A 140 -5.99 -3.99 2.47
N MET A 141 -4.74 -3.51 2.44
CA MET A 141 -3.65 -4.12 1.66
C MET A 141 -2.84 -5.07 2.53
N THR A 142 -3.12 -6.37 2.42
CA THR A 142 -2.49 -7.40 3.25
C THR A 142 -2.04 -8.61 2.44
N GLY A 143 -1.10 -9.37 3.01
CA GLY A 143 -0.59 -10.62 2.45
C GLY A 143 -0.05 -11.56 3.53
N VAL A 144 0.48 -12.70 3.12
CA VAL A 144 1.09 -13.67 4.02
C VAL A 144 2.34 -14.31 3.41
N VAL A 145 3.34 -14.52 4.25
CA VAL A 145 4.54 -15.30 3.92
C VAL A 145 4.56 -16.55 4.81
N HIS A 146 4.51 -17.71 4.17
CA HIS A 146 4.67 -19.01 4.81
C HIS A 146 6.11 -19.46 4.70
N VAL A 147 6.81 -19.47 5.81
CA VAL A 147 8.20 -19.92 5.89
C VAL A 147 8.22 -21.34 6.40
N LEU A 148 8.63 -22.28 5.56
CA LEU A 148 8.68 -23.71 5.84
C LEU A 148 10.07 -24.12 6.33
N GLU A 149 10.13 -25.17 7.15
CA GLU A 149 11.39 -25.85 7.45
C GLU A 149 12.03 -26.39 6.16
N LEU A 150 13.36 -26.39 6.08
CA LEU A 150 14.11 -26.90 4.92
C LEU A 150 13.74 -28.33 4.48
N SER A 151 13.23 -29.14 5.41
CA SER A 151 12.82 -30.53 5.15
C SER A 151 11.48 -30.67 4.44
N LYS A 152 10.70 -29.61 4.34
CA LYS A 152 9.37 -29.60 3.71
C LYS A 152 9.46 -29.19 2.24
N PRO A 153 8.74 -29.84 1.32
CA PRO A 153 8.73 -29.40 -0.06
C PRO A 153 7.96 -28.07 -0.19
N LEU A 154 8.47 -27.16 -1.03
CA LEU A 154 7.72 -25.95 -1.40
C LEU A 154 6.59 -26.34 -2.37
N PRO A 155 5.37 -25.76 -2.19
CA PRO A 155 4.25 -26.05 -3.09
C PRO A 155 4.41 -25.42 -4.47
N HIS A 156 5.16 -24.32 -4.57
CA HIS A 156 5.25 -23.50 -5.77
C HIS A 156 6.69 -23.07 -6.07
N THR A 157 6.93 -22.63 -7.31
CA THR A 157 8.18 -22.08 -7.81
C THR A 157 8.05 -20.57 -8.01
N GLN A 158 9.14 -19.85 -8.24
CA GLN A 158 9.10 -18.43 -8.60
C GLN A 158 8.23 -18.18 -9.84
N TYR A 159 8.32 -19.05 -10.85
CA TYR A 159 7.49 -18.94 -12.07
C TYR A 159 5.99 -18.95 -11.76
N PHE A 160 5.55 -19.81 -10.82
CA PHE A 160 4.16 -19.82 -10.39
C PHE A 160 3.76 -18.48 -9.74
N TYR A 161 4.62 -17.91 -8.88
CA TYR A 161 4.36 -16.63 -8.24
C TYR A 161 4.33 -15.46 -9.23
N ASP A 162 5.16 -15.49 -10.26
CA ASP A 162 5.15 -14.49 -11.34
C ASP A 162 3.83 -14.53 -12.11
N GLU A 163 3.35 -15.71 -12.50
CA GLU A 163 2.05 -15.90 -13.18
C GLU A 163 0.86 -15.48 -12.29
N GLU A 164 0.93 -15.82 -11.01
CA GLU A 164 -0.11 -15.45 -10.04
C GLU A 164 -0.15 -13.93 -9.83
N ALA A 165 1.01 -13.29 -9.68
CA ALA A 165 1.11 -11.84 -9.56
C ALA A 165 0.55 -11.12 -10.80
N GLU A 166 0.83 -11.63 -12.01
CA GLU A 166 0.25 -11.10 -13.24
C GLU A 166 -1.27 -11.31 -13.31
N ALA A 167 -1.76 -12.48 -12.88
CA ALA A 167 -3.19 -12.77 -12.86
C ALA A 167 -3.94 -11.85 -11.88
N GLN A 168 -3.42 -11.68 -10.68
CA GLN A 168 -3.97 -10.77 -9.66
C GLN A 168 -3.92 -9.31 -10.15
N THR A 169 -2.81 -8.88 -10.77
CA THR A 169 -2.69 -7.55 -11.38
C THR A 169 -3.75 -7.32 -12.45
N ARG A 170 -3.92 -8.28 -13.38
CA ARG A 170 -4.95 -8.19 -14.42
C ARG A 170 -6.35 -8.13 -13.82
N ALA A 171 -6.65 -8.97 -12.84
CA ALA A 171 -7.95 -8.97 -12.19
C ALA A 171 -8.25 -7.60 -11.56
N LEU A 172 -7.33 -7.06 -10.74
CA LEU A 172 -7.52 -5.77 -10.07
C LEU A 172 -7.63 -4.60 -11.06
N LEU A 173 -6.81 -4.57 -12.12
CA LEU A 173 -6.84 -3.45 -13.07
C LEU A 173 -7.90 -3.58 -14.15
N SER A 174 -8.44 -4.79 -14.44
CA SER A 174 -9.45 -5.01 -15.47
C SER A 174 -10.90 -4.87 -14.97
N ASP A 175 -11.17 -5.12 -13.71
CA ASP A 175 -12.51 -4.88 -13.13
C ASP A 175 -12.95 -3.42 -13.30
N SER A 176 -11.97 -2.53 -13.38
CA SER A 176 -12.16 -1.12 -13.63
C SER A 176 -12.53 -0.75 -15.08
N ASP A 177 -12.36 -1.64 -16.08
CA ASP A 177 -12.85 -1.37 -17.43
C ASP A 177 -14.39 -1.30 -17.48
N ARG A 178 -15.07 -1.78 -16.43
CA ARG A 178 -16.50 -1.59 -16.22
C ARG A 178 -16.84 -0.23 -15.62
N GLU A 179 -15.92 0.35 -14.85
CA GLU A 179 -16.13 1.64 -14.16
C GLU A 179 -15.62 2.84 -14.95
N ASP A 180 -14.67 2.65 -15.90
CA ASP A 180 -14.11 3.72 -16.75
C ASP A 180 -15.00 4.11 -17.95
N ASN A 181 -16.00 3.35 -18.27
CA ASN A 181 -17.03 3.91 -19.11
C ASN A 181 -17.67 5.02 -18.28
N GLU A 182 -17.66 6.24 -18.82
CA GLU A 182 -18.36 7.41 -18.24
C GLU A 182 -19.81 7.05 -17.82
N ASP A 183 -20.33 5.93 -18.33
CA ASP A 183 -21.61 5.33 -18.00
C ASP A 183 -21.59 4.33 -16.81
N GLY A 184 -20.47 3.75 -16.41
CA GLY A 184 -20.39 2.70 -15.38
C GLY A 184 -20.48 3.24 -13.96
N LEU A 185 -19.70 4.26 -13.62
CA LEU A 185 -19.84 5.01 -12.36
C LEU A 185 -21.10 5.89 -12.35
N SER A 186 -21.55 6.36 -13.54
CA SER A 186 -22.84 7.06 -13.72
C SER A 186 -24.05 6.19 -13.40
N ALA A 187 -23.95 4.87 -13.44
CA ALA A 187 -25.09 3.98 -13.19
C ALA A 187 -25.42 3.82 -11.69
N VAL A 188 -24.49 4.10 -10.80
CA VAL A 188 -24.69 3.97 -9.35
C VAL A 188 -25.06 5.30 -8.70
N HIS A 189 -24.57 6.40 -9.23
CA HIS A 189 -24.87 7.75 -8.72
C HIS A 189 -25.24 8.68 -9.89
N HIS A 190 -26.52 8.95 -10.06
CA HIS A 190 -26.94 10.16 -10.79
C HIS A 190 -26.34 11.34 -10.01
N SER A 191 -25.19 11.86 -10.47
CA SER A 191 -24.72 13.15 -10.00
C SER A 191 -25.72 14.19 -10.47
N ASP A 192 -26.54 14.68 -9.57
CA ASP A 192 -27.29 15.91 -9.80
C ASP A 192 -26.34 17.00 -10.27
N GLU A 193 -26.82 17.93 -11.09
CA GLU A 193 -26.01 19.07 -11.54
C GLU A 193 -25.31 19.69 -10.31
N GLY A 194 -23.96 19.68 -10.28
CA GLY A 194 -23.17 20.21 -9.16
C GLY A 194 -22.60 19.17 -8.19
N GLN A 195 -22.66 17.87 -8.46
CA GLN A 195 -21.95 16.85 -7.69
C GLN A 195 -20.73 16.28 -8.45
N VAL A 196 -19.67 15.96 -7.72
CA VAL A 196 -18.46 15.31 -8.24
C VAL A 196 -18.06 14.15 -7.30
N ILE A 197 -17.84 12.99 -7.87
CA ILE A 197 -17.29 11.84 -7.14
C ILE A 197 -15.76 11.95 -7.11
N VAL A 198 -15.17 11.76 -5.94
CA VAL A 198 -13.74 11.92 -5.69
C VAL A 198 -13.14 10.56 -5.42
N GLY A 199 -12.43 10.01 -6.39
CA GLY A 199 -11.96 8.64 -6.31
C GLY A 199 -13.10 7.62 -6.38
N GLY A 200 -12.74 6.39 -6.23
CA GLY A 200 -13.63 5.24 -6.16
C GLY A 200 -12.80 3.99 -5.97
N GLY A 201 -13.40 2.88 -5.63
CA GLY A 201 -12.62 1.66 -5.49
C GLY A 201 -13.40 0.49 -4.94
N GLU A 202 -12.75 -0.66 -4.92
CA GLU A 202 -13.31 -1.90 -4.41
C GLU A 202 -12.26 -2.70 -3.64
N ILE A 203 -12.64 -3.21 -2.47
CA ILE A 203 -11.82 -4.12 -1.67
C ILE A 203 -12.15 -5.55 -2.06
N SER A 204 -11.13 -6.31 -2.44
CA SER A 204 -11.21 -7.74 -2.74
C SER A 204 -10.46 -8.55 -1.69
N THR A 205 -10.95 -9.74 -1.35
CA THR A 205 -10.30 -10.66 -0.42
C THR A 205 -10.11 -12.04 -1.04
N ASN A 206 -9.01 -12.70 -0.67
CA ASN A 206 -8.71 -14.08 -1.02
C ASN A 206 -8.00 -14.78 0.16
N PRO A 207 -7.65 -16.07 0.08
CA PRO A 207 -6.95 -16.77 1.18
C PRO A 207 -5.63 -16.12 1.61
N GLY A 208 -4.91 -15.46 0.69
CA GLY A 208 -3.64 -14.78 0.97
C GLY A 208 -3.79 -13.44 1.69
N GLY A 209 -4.94 -12.77 1.56
CA GLY A 209 -5.14 -11.44 2.16
C GLY A 209 -6.20 -10.60 1.48
N ALA A 210 -6.06 -9.30 1.57
CA ALA A 210 -6.92 -8.31 0.93
C ALA A 210 -6.10 -7.40 0.01
N SER A 211 -6.78 -6.86 -0.99
CA SER A 211 -6.25 -5.92 -1.97
C SER A 211 -7.35 -4.93 -2.34
N THR A 212 -6.99 -3.72 -2.71
CA THR A 212 -7.94 -2.71 -3.14
C THR A 212 -7.56 -2.19 -4.53
N LEU A 213 -8.56 -2.03 -5.40
CA LEU A 213 -8.45 -1.15 -6.55
C LEU A 213 -8.87 0.24 -6.10
N SER A 214 -8.03 1.27 -6.30
CA SER A 214 -8.36 2.67 -6.09
C SER A 214 -8.29 3.46 -7.39
N ILE A 215 -9.26 4.36 -7.60
CA ILE A 215 -9.36 5.22 -8.78
C ILE A 215 -8.94 6.64 -8.41
N MET A 216 -7.75 7.04 -8.87
CA MET A 216 -7.17 8.37 -8.61
C MET A 216 -7.68 9.39 -9.63
N ARG A 217 -9.01 9.62 -9.64
CA ARG A 217 -9.67 10.58 -10.56
C ARG A 217 -10.82 11.29 -9.87
N PHE A 218 -11.11 12.51 -10.34
CA PHE A 218 -12.40 13.11 -10.14
C PHE A 218 -13.34 12.58 -11.23
N VAL A 219 -14.38 11.87 -10.80
CA VAL A 219 -15.29 11.14 -11.69
C VAL A 219 -16.56 11.92 -11.93
N GLY A 220 -17.08 11.84 -13.13
CA GLY A 220 -18.26 12.55 -13.58
C GLY A 220 -17.94 13.70 -14.55
N HIS A 221 -18.98 14.42 -14.97
CA HIS A 221 -18.83 15.53 -15.90
C HIS A 221 -18.20 16.74 -15.22
N THR A 222 -17.48 17.56 -15.99
CA THR A 222 -17.05 18.88 -15.51
C THR A 222 -18.28 19.69 -15.06
N PRO A 223 -18.36 20.09 -13.77
CA PRO A 223 -19.49 20.92 -13.33
C PRO A 223 -19.55 22.23 -14.09
N VAL A 224 -20.72 22.53 -14.65
CA VAL A 224 -21.03 23.81 -15.25
C VAL A 224 -22.21 24.42 -14.50
N ILE A 225 -21.95 25.47 -13.74
CA ILE A 225 -22.91 26.08 -12.82
C ILE A 225 -22.98 27.60 -13.05
N HIS A 226 -23.93 28.27 -12.43
CA HIS A 226 -24.01 29.72 -12.39
C HIS A 226 -23.40 30.34 -11.14
N ALA A 227 -22.99 31.61 -11.22
CA ALA A 227 -22.52 32.34 -10.06
C ALA A 227 -23.54 32.31 -8.90
N GLY A 228 -23.08 32.03 -7.69
CA GLY A 228 -23.92 31.83 -6.51
C GLY A 228 -24.27 30.36 -6.23
N GLN A 229 -24.04 29.44 -7.16
CA GLN A 229 -24.30 28.02 -6.94
C GLN A 229 -23.12 27.29 -6.29
N THR A 230 -23.42 26.10 -5.78
CA THR A 230 -22.50 25.28 -5.00
C THR A 230 -22.23 23.95 -5.74
N VAL A 231 -20.99 23.50 -5.74
CA VAL A 231 -20.60 22.15 -6.12
C VAL A 231 -20.26 21.36 -4.86
N GLU A 232 -20.71 20.12 -4.80
CA GLU A 232 -20.38 19.16 -3.74
C GLU A 232 -19.46 18.06 -4.27
N TRP A 233 -18.40 17.75 -3.52
CA TRP A 233 -17.50 16.64 -3.74
C TRP A 233 -17.71 15.61 -2.63
N GLY A 234 -17.95 14.35 -3.02
CA GLY A 234 -18.03 13.20 -2.11
C GLY A 234 -17.09 12.09 -2.58
N THR A 235 -16.54 11.29 -1.69
CA THR A 235 -15.63 10.20 -2.05
C THR A 235 -16.28 8.83 -1.86
N ASP A 236 -16.05 7.94 -2.83
CA ASP A 236 -16.43 6.53 -2.81
C ASP A 236 -15.18 5.61 -2.74
N ASP A 237 -13.98 6.19 -2.56
CA ASP A 237 -12.76 5.41 -2.39
C ASP A 237 -12.73 4.79 -0.97
N PRO A 238 -12.73 3.45 -0.85
CA PRO A 238 -12.79 2.79 0.44
C PRO A 238 -11.45 2.84 1.20
N GLU A 239 -10.34 3.15 0.50
CA GLU A 239 -9.00 2.99 1.05
C GLU A 239 -8.25 4.31 1.13
N ASP A 240 -8.26 5.11 0.07
CA ASP A 240 -7.44 6.31 -0.02
C ASP A 240 -8.17 7.58 0.43
N PRO A 241 -7.47 8.45 1.21
CA PRO A 241 -7.92 9.81 1.44
C PRO A 241 -7.73 10.66 0.19
N HIS A 242 -8.66 11.56 -0.06
CA HIS A 242 -8.55 12.55 -1.13
C HIS A 242 -8.67 13.97 -0.62
N THR A 243 -8.28 14.95 -1.44
CA THR A 243 -8.46 16.37 -1.16
C THR A 243 -9.03 17.09 -2.38
N ILE A 244 -9.67 18.23 -2.15
CA ILE A 244 -10.07 19.18 -3.18
C ILE A 244 -9.34 20.49 -2.89
N THR A 245 -8.42 20.85 -3.80
CA THR A 245 -7.53 21.99 -3.62
C THR A 245 -7.61 22.93 -4.80
N PHE A 246 -8.05 24.15 -4.54
CA PHE A 246 -8.05 25.27 -5.47
C PHE A 246 -6.89 26.21 -5.18
N GLY A 247 -6.24 26.74 -6.22
CA GLY A 247 -5.16 27.70 -6.07
C GLY A 247 -3.87 27.08 -5.55
N THR A 248 -3.30 27.61 -4.47
CA THR A 248 -2.01 27.17 -3.94
C THR A 248 -2.16 25.89 -3.10
N GLU A 249 -1.36 24.89 -3.42
CA GLU A 249 -1.27 23.65 -2.67
C GLU A 249 -0.69 23.91 -1.27
N PRO A 250 -1.29 23.33 -0.21
CA PRO A 250 -0.76 23.47 1.16
C PRO A 250 0.59 22.77 1.29
N ALA A 251 1.46 23.31 2.13
CA ALA A 251 2.73 22.70 2.49
C ALA A 251 2.56 21.83 3.76
N GLY A 252 3.11 20.61 3.72
CA GLY A 252 3.15 19.72 4.88
C GLY A 252 2.11 18.60 4.82
N ASP A 253 2.30 17.60 5.70
CA ASP A 253 1.49 16.41 5.84
C ASP A 253 1.24 16.16 7.35
N PRO A 254 -0.01 15.82 7.80
CA PRO A 254 -1.26 15.80 7.05
C PRO A 254 -1.79 17.20 6.74
N PHE A 255 -2.49 17.35 5.64
CA PHE A 255 -3.03 18.63 5.21
C PHE A 255 -4.31 19.00 5.98
N PRO A 256 -4.29 19.98 6.90
CA PRO A 256 -5.51 20.49 7.51
C PRO A 256 -6.33 21.28 6.48
N PRO A 257 -7.66 21.41 6.67
CA PRO A 257 -8.45 22.30 5.83
C PRO A 257 -7.97 23.75 5.95
N SER A 258 -8.16 24.55 4.89
CA SER A 258 -7.87 25.99 4.93
C SER A 258 -8.68 26.70 6.01
N GLY A 259 -8.15 27.78 6.55
CA GLY A 259 -8.81 28.55 7.62
C GLY A 259 -10.13 29.22 7.21
N ASN A 260 -10.44 29.28 5.92
CA ASN A 260 -11.72 29.76 5.37
C ASN A 260 -12.74 28.64 5.10
N VAL A 261 -12.44 27.40 5.50
CA VAL A 261 -13.37 26.27 5.45
C VAL A 261 -14.17 26.22 6.74
N THR A 262 -15.48 26.17 6.61
CA THR A 262 -16.46 26.06 7.69
C THR A 262 -17.17 24.70 7.67
N MET A 263 -18.08 24.46 8.58
CA MET A 263 -18.91 23.27 8.67
C MET A 263 -20.37 23.63 8.45
N ASP A 264 -21.03 22.93 7.53
CA ASP A 264 -22.48 23.01 7.37
C ASP A 264 -23.21 22.20 8.46
N ALA A 265 -24.50 22.46 8.62
CA ALA A 265 -25.31 21.79 9.65
C ALA A 265 -25.44 20.27 9.45
N ASP A 266 -25.25 19.77 8.23
CA ASP A 266 -25.26 18.35 7.89
C ASP A 266 -23.86 17.69 7.96
N GLY A 267 -22.86 18.43 8.44
CA GLY A 267 -21.50 17.96 8.66
C GLY A 267 -20.59 18.02 7.42
N ALA A 268 -21.03 18.52 6.27
CA ALA A 268 -20.15 18.78 5.16
C ALA A 268 -19.20 19.96 5.46
N ARG A 269 -17.95 19.88 5.02
CA ARG A 269 -17.07 21.05 4.99
C ARG A 269 -17.49 21.98 3.87
N HIS A 270 -17.39 23.29 4.07
CA HIS A 270 -17.86 24.28 3.11
C HIS A 270 -16.91 25.48 3.03
N ALA A 271 -16.64 25.93 1.79
CA ALA A 271 -15.92 27.16 1.52
C ALA A 271 -16.63 28.01 0.47
N ILE A 272 -16.29 29.30 0.44
CA ILE A 272 -16.75 30.24 -0.59
C ILE A 272 -15.54 30.71 -1.36
N ILE A 273 -15.62 30.65 -2.71
CA ILE A 273 -14.63 31.17 -3.64
C ILE A 273 -15.23 32.38 -4.36
N ASN A 274 -14.55 33.52 -4.23
CA ASN A 274 -14.96 34.79 -4.82
C ASN A 274 -14.17 35.17 -6.07
N SER A 275 -13.05 34.49 -6.34
CA SER A 275 -12.16 34.82 -7.44
C SER A 275 -11.39 33.57 -7.87
N THR A 276 -10.99 33.51 -9.14
CA THR A 276 -10.12 32.46 -9.68
C THR A 276 -8.70 32.42 -9.06
N SER A 277 -8.33 33.45 -8.29
CA SER A 277 -7.08 33.52 -7.55
C SER A 277 -7.17 33.06 -6.10
N ASP A 278 -8.38 32.76 -5.61
CA ASP A 278 -8.56 32.31 -4.25
C ASP A 278 -7.99 30.89 -4.07
N SER A 279 -7.41 30.65 -2.88
CA SER A 279 -6.91 29.34 -2.51
C SER A 279 -7.79 28.74 -1.42
N VAL A 280 -8.24 27.51 -1.67
CA VAL A 280 -9.06 26.71 -0.75
C VAL A 280 -8.61 25.27 -0.78
N HIS A 281 -8.50 24.66 0.39
CA HIS A 281 -8.13 23.28 0.56
C HIS A 281 -9.11 22.59 1.52
N SER A 282 -9.69 21.46 1.08
CA SER A 282 -10.71 20.73 1.86
C SER A 282 -10.17 20.07 3.15
N GLY A 283 -8.84 19.82 3.24
CA GLY A 283 -8.31 18.76 4.09
C GLY A 283 -8.71 17.39 3.56
N PHE A 284 -8.39 16.34 4.28
CA PHE A 284 -8.74 14.98 3.87
C PHE A 284 -10.26 14.74 3.91
N ILE A 285 -10.76 14.07 2.89
CA ILE A 285 -12.08 13.44 2.84
C ILE A 285 -11.91 11.93 2.63
N PHE A 286 -12.79 11.14 3.27
CA PHE A 286 -12.75 9.67 3.27
C PHE A 286 -14.15 9.11 3.08
N ALA A 287 -14.29 7.97 2.41
CA ALA A 287 -15.56 7.25 2.33
C ALA A 287 -15.95 6.63 3.69
N ALA A 288 -15.01 6.06 4.43
CA ALA A 288 -15.24 5.41 5.72
C ALA A 288 -14.27 5.92 6.80
N PRO A 289 -14.39 7.18 7.24
CA PRO A 289 -13.44 7.79 8.17
C PRO A 289 -13.39 7.11 9.54
N GLN A 290 -14.47 6.48 9.98
CA GLN A 290 -14.56 5.76 11.25
C GLN A 290 -13.76 4.45 11.26
N ASP A 291 -13.46 3.89 10.09
CA ASP A 291 -12.69 2.65 9.96
C ASP A 291 -11.18 2.90 9.90
N ARG A 292 -10.78 4.17 9.84
CA ARG A 292 -9.37 4.59 9.80
C ARG A 292 -8.79 4.65 11.20
N THR A 293 -8.01 3.65 11.59
CA THR A 293 -7.25 3.67 12.84
C THR A 293 -6.09 4.64 12.75
N GLY A 294 -5.81 5.35 13.87
CA GLY A 294 -4.71 6.33 13.97
C GLY A 294 -4.98 7.69 13.34
N LEU A 295 -6.06 7.86 12.59
CA LEU A 295 -6.50 9.17 12.13
C LEU A 295 -7.39 9.83 13.17
N VAL A 296 -7.28 11.17 13.27
CA VAL A 296 -8.13 11.94 14.16
C VAL A 296 -9.58 11.77 13.71
N GLN A 297 -10.42 11.29 14.60
CA GLN A 297 -11.86 11.23 14.39
C GLN A 297 -12.38 12.66 14.20
N SER A 298 -12.70 13.01 12.95
CA SER A 298 -13.38 14.28 12.68
C SER A 298 -14.88 14.06 12.79
N PRO A 299 -15.61 14.97 13.43
CA PRO A 299 -17.05 14.88 13.41
C PRO A 299 -17.54 15.05 11.97
N LEU A 300 -18.39 14.18 11.54
CA LEU A 300 -19.27 14.13 10.36
C LEU A 300 -18.77 14.65 8.99
N SER A 301 -17.89 15.65 8.91
CA SER A 301 -17.61 16.40 7.68
C SER A 301 -16.56 15.79 6.76
N VAL A 302 -15.95 14.67 7.16
CA VAL A 302 -14.81 14.11 6.41
C VAL A 302 -15.19 13.34 5.15
N THR A 303 -16.48 13.17 4.87
CA THR A 303 -16.97 12.48 3.65
C THR A 303 -17.30 13.41 2.50
N ARG A 304 -17.54 14.70 2.78
CA ARG A 304 -18.04 15.67 1.80
C ARG A 304 -17.40 17.04 1.95
N PHE A 305 -17.21 17.70 0.81
CA PHE A 305 -16.76 19.08 0.75
C PHE A 305 -17.60 19.86 -0.27
N ARG A 306 -17.98 21.10 0.06
CA ARG A 306 -18.77 22.02 -0.76
C ARG A 306 -18.01 23.29 -1.04
N VAL A 307 -18.18 23.81 -2.25
CA VAL A 307 -17.69 25.14 -2.60
C VAL A 307 -18.80 25.93 -3.31
N THR A 308 -19.12 27.11 -2.76
CA THR A 308 -19.99 28.09 -3.41
C THR A 308 -19.12 29.07 -4.21
N PHE A 309 -19.44 29.25 -5.51
CA PHE A 309 -18.70 30.12 -6.39
C PHE A 309 -19.52 31.39 -6.66
N THR A 310 -19.02 32.56 -6.22
CA THR A 310 -19.77 33.82 -6.32
C THR A 310 -19.55 34.59 -7.62
N HIS A 311 -18.52 34.24 -8.40
CA HIS A 311 -18.16 34.95 -9.63
C HIS A 311 -17.96 33.98 -10.81
N PRO A 312 -18.29 34.42 -12.02
CA PRO A 312 -18.02 33.64 -13.25
C PRO A 312 -16.52 33.39 -13.43
N GLY A 313 -16.18 32.23 -13.99
CA GLY A 313 -14.78 31.86 -14.29
C GLY A 313 -14.59 30.37 -14.47
N THR A 314 -13.36 29.97 -14.75
CA THR A 314 -12.93 28.56 -14.73
C THR A 314 -12.00 28.35 -13.56
N TYR A 315 -12.32 27.40 -12.72
CA TYR A 315 -11.67 27.13 -11.46
C TYR A 315 -11.04 25.73 -11.48
N PRO A 316 -9.75 25.62 -11.85
CA PRO A 316 -9.05 24.33 -11.78
C PRO A 316 -8.82 23.92 -10.34
N TYR A 317 -8.86 22.61 -10.08
CA TYR A 317 -8.56 22.02 -8.78
C TYR A 317 -7.82 20.68 -8.93
N ILE A 318 -7.16 20.26 -7.85
CA ILE A 318 -6.38 19.03 -7.79
C ILE A 318 -6.72 18.25 -6.50
N CYS A 319 -6.39 16.96 -6.47
CA CYS A 319 -6.11 16.26 -5.23
C CYS A 319 -4.64 16.46 -4.88
N ALA A 320 -4.31 17.11 -3.77
CA ALA A 320 -2.93 17.41 -3.37
C ALA A 320 -2.09 16.15 -3.05
N LEU A 321 -2.73 14.99 -2.83
CA LEU A 321 -2.05 13.72 -2.68
C LEU A 321 -1.74 13.05 -4.04
N HIS A 322 -2.65 13.17 -5.01
CA HIS A 322 -2.65 12.36 -6.24
C HIS A 322 -2.60 13.18 -7.53
N ASP A 323 -2.23 14.47 -7.46
CA ASP A 323 -2.11 15.34 -8.64
C ASP A 323 -1.02 14.84 -9.61
N THR A 324 0.05 14.25 -9.07
CA THR A 324 1.13 13.61 -9.82
C THR A 324 0.67 12.35 -10.56
N LEU A 325 -0.39 11.70 -10.07
CA LEU A 325 -1.07 10.57 -10.73
C LEU A 325 -2.12 11.04 -11.76
N GLY A 326 -2.32 12.36 -11.89
CA GLY A 326 -3.23 12.97 -12.84
C GLY A 326 -4.63 13.26 -12.27
N MET A 327 -4.83 13.25 -10.95
CA MET A 327 -6.11 13.57 -10.32
C MET A 327 -6.35 15.09 -10.29
N LYS A 328 -6.94 15.59 -11.38
CA LYS A 328 -7.18 17.02 -11.66
C LYS A 328 -8.56 17.24 -12.24
N GLY A 329 -9.18 18.35 -11.89
CA GLY A 329 -10.50 18.74 -12.38
C GLY A 329 -10.63 20.25 -12.56
N LYS A 330 -11.82 20.67 -12.97
CA LYS A 330 -12.19 22.10 -13.07
C LYS A 330 -13.69 22.27 -12.88
N VAL A 331 -14.08 23.44 -12.37
CA VAL A 331 -15.47 23.92 -12.38
C VAL A 331 -15.58 25.09 -13.35
N VAL A 332 -16.63 25.14 -14.14
CA VAL A 332 -16.95 26.27 -15.01
C VAL A 332 -18.15 26.99 -14.42
N VAL A 333 -17.99 28.28 -14.10
CA VAL A 333 -19.03 29.13 -13.51
C VAL A 333 -19.45 30.15 -14.54
N LEU A 334 -20.72 30.11 -14.91
CA LEU A 334 -21.37 31.03 -15.82
C LEU A 334 -21.90 32.27 -15.06
N PRO A 335 -22.12 33.39 -15.76
CA PRO A 335 -22.72 34.59 -15.16
C PRO A 335 -24.12 34.37 -14.57
#